data_0283e10c4df773faa9fec48fbc7e1302
#
_entry.id   0283e10c4df773faa9fec48fbc7e1302
#
_cell.length_a   1.000
_cell.length_b   1.000
_cell.length_c   1.000
_cell.angle_alpha   90.00
_cell.angle_beta   90.00
_cell.angle_gamma   90.00
#
_symmetry.space_group_name_H-M   'P 1'
#
loop_
_entity.id
_entity.type
_entity.pdbx_description
1 polymer ?
#
loop_
_entity_poly.entity_id
_entity_poly.type
_entity_poly.pdbx_seq_one_letter_code
_entity_poly.pdbx_strand_id
1 'polypeptide(L)'
;MKVPEPRKLKSGTWFIQLRLGGESISVSALTRADCIRQAQLIKAQHRAGAREKRLTTDKTVRDLMTDYIDNIRGTASPATVRGYATIRDNRFASISDKSADKIKNWQSVIDAEAALVSAKTLKNAWGFLCTAMRHAGMTPPEVRLPQMLAPDKQWLEPDDVLRFVELVRGQSFEIPALLALHGLRRSEIFAMTYGKIDLTANTITVHGSAVLGEENALVYKQTNKNATSRRVIPIMIPALADAVRAVPEHQPDDLIYTSNANTLCAQINRLCRNNGLPEVGVHGLRHSFASLAFHLGLTEQETMELGGWSDYNTMRKIYTHLAAADRLKGRNKMAAFFASNANQNANNS
;
A
#
# COMPACT_ATOMS: atom_id res chain seq x y z
N MET A 1 -36.13 -7.04 30.23
CA MET A 1 -36.29 -8.33 29.49
C MET A 1 -36.25 -9.46 30.49
N LYS A 2 -37.22 -10.41 30.45
CA LYS A 2 -37.17 -11.61 31.29
C LYS A 2 -35.97 -12.48 30.92
N VAL A 3 -35.13 -12.79 31.88
CA VAL A 3 -34.06 -13.80 31.83
C VAL A 3 -34.41 -14.94 32.81
N PRO A 4 -33.83 -16.15 32.67
CA PRO A 4 -34.02 -17.22 33.63
C PRO A 4 -33.64 -16.79 35.04
N GLU A 5 -34.24 -17.39 36.04
CA GLU A 5 -33.93 -17.14 37.46
C GLU A 5 -32.47 -17.58 37.75
N PRO A 6 -31.64 -16.71 38.36
CA PRO A 6 -30.29 -17.06 38.73
C PRO A 6 -30.29 -18.07 39.91
N ARG A 7 -29.42 -19.08 39.80
CA ARG A 7 -29.17 -20.03 40.88
C ARG A 7 -27.83 -19.76 41.56
N LYS A 8 -27.75 -19.93 42.85
CA LYS A 8 -26.51 -19.81 43.61
C LYS A 8 -25.71 -21.11 43.53
N LEU A 9 -24.46 -21.04 43.09
CA LEU A 9 -23.56 -22.18 43.03
C LEU A 9 -22.92 -22.44 44.41
N LYS A 10 -22.37 -23.64 44.62
CA LYS A 10 -21.62 -23.98 45.85
C LYS A 10 -20.42 -23.08 46.10
N SER A 11 -19.86 -22.48 45.02
CA SER A 11 -18.78 -21.46 45.06
C SER A 11 -19.23 -20.11 45.62
N GLY A 12 -20.50 -19.90 45.92
CA GLY A 12 -21.06 -18.62 46.36
C GLY A 12 -21.48 -17.68 45.22
N THR A 13 -21.09 -17.95 43.98
CA THR A 13 -21.43 -17.13 42.78
C THR A 13 -22.86 -17.44 42.30
N TRP A 14 -23.48 -16.44 41.67
CA TRP A 14 -24.77 -16.57 41.00
C TRP A 14 -24.58 -16.93 39.55
N PHE A 15 -25.44 -17.80 38.98
CA PHE A 15 -25.29 -18.38 37.66
C PHE A 15 -26.62 -18.36 36.91
N ILE A 16 -26.57 -17.97 35.62
CA ILE A 16 -27.68 -18.09 34.65
C ILE A 16 -27.17 -18.79 33.41
N GLN A 17 -27.97 -19.68 32.83
CA GLN A 17 -27.74 -20.24 31.52
C GLN A 17 -28.73 -19.66 30.51
N LEU A 18 -28.21 -18.99 29.48
CA LEU A 18 -29.01 -18.47 28.38
C LEU A 18 -28.93 -19.44 27.19
N ARG A 19 -30.04 -19.62 26.50
CA ARG A 19 -30.07 -20.27 25.17
C ARG A 19 -30.47 -19.23 24.14
N LEU A 20 -29.53 -18.87 23.25
CA LEU A 20 -29.72 -17.81 22.27
C LEU A 20 -29.23 -18.33 20.91
N GLY A 21 -30.11 -18.36 19.90
CA GLY A 21 -29.75 -18.79 18.54
C GLY A 21 -29.21 -20.20 18.41
N GLY A 22 -29.60 -21.13 19.34
CA GLY A 22 -29.08 -22.51 19.37
C GLY A 22 -27.82 -22.70 20.23
N GLU A 23 -27.19 -21.61 20.67
CA GLU A 23 -26.01 -21.64 21.55
C GLU A 23 -26.39 -21.51 23.02
N SER A 24 -25.59 -22.13 23.90
CA SER A 24 -25.76 -22.09 25.35
C SER A 24 -24.66 -21.19 25.96
N ILE A 25 -25.05 -20.02 26.50
CA ILE A 25 -24.16 -19.03 27.07
C ILE A 25 -24.31 -19.02 28.59
N SER A 26 -23.20 -19.24 29.29
CA SER A 26 -23.14 -19.23 30.76
C SER A 26 -22.78 -17.84 31.27
N VAL A 27 -23.55 -17.32 32.22
CA VAL A 27 -23.32 -16.03 32.87
C VAL A 27 -23.16 -16.27 34.37
N SER A 28 -22.09 -15.76 34.96
CA SER A 28 -21.85 -15.85 36.42
C SER A 28 -21.40 -14.53 37.00
N ALA A 29 -21.86 -14.20 38.22
CA ALA A 29 -21.48 -12.97 38.93
C ALA A 29 -21.51 -13.19 40.45
N LEU A 30 -20.85 -12.29 41.19
CA LEU A 30 -20.81 -12.36 42.67
C LEU A 30 -22.14 -12.02 43.30
N THR A 31 -22.95 -11.17 42.67
CA THR A 31 -24.28 -10.82 43.19
C THR A 31 -25.40 -11.30 42.24
N ARG A 32 -26.60 -11.56 42.82
CA ARG A 32 -27.78 -11.91 42.05
C ARG A 32 -28.16 -10.82 41.03
N ALA A 33 -28.07 -9.55 41.45
CA ALA A 33 -28.43 -8.41 40.60
C ALA A 33 -27.49 -8.27 39.40
N ASP A 34 -26.18 -8.42 39.60
CA ASP A 34 -25.19 -8.34 38.51
C ASP A 34 -25.36 -9.52 37.52
N CYS A 35 -25.64 -10.71 37.99
CA CYS A 35 -25.87 -11.85 37.11
C CYS A 35 -27.10 -11.63 36.23
N ILE A 36 -28.19 -11.08 36.74
CA ILE A 36 -29.38 -10.69 35.96
C ILE A 36 -29.05 -9.60 34.96
N ARG A 37 -28.32 -8.54 35.39
CA ARG A 37 -27.95 -7.40 34.53
C ARG A 37 -27.08 -7.85 33.35
N GLN A 38 -26.04 -8.65 33.59
CA GLN A 38 -25.18 -9.19 32.55
C GLN A 38 -25.97 -10.10 31.58
N ALA A 39 -26.83 -10.96 32.07
CA ALA A 39 -27.68 -11.82 31.26
C ALA A 39 -28.66 -11.00 30.39
N GLN A 40 -29.21 -9.91 30.91
CA GLN A 40 -30.04 -8.98 30.13
C GLN A 40 -29.28 -8.25 29.05
N LEU A 41 -28.03 -7.80 29.33
CA LEU A 41 -27.15 -7.16 28.38
C LEU A 41 -26.80 -8.09 27.22
N ILE A 42 -26.37 -9.32 27.52
CA ILE A 42 -26.05 -10.35 26.49
C ILE A 42 -27.27 -10.65 25.63
N LYS A 43 -28.45 -10.77 26.23
CA LYS A 43 -29.70 -11.01 25.50
C LYS A 43 -30.10 -9.81 24.63
N ALA A 44 -29.82 -8.57 25.07
CA ALA A 44 -30.06 -7.37 24.30
C ALA A 44 -29.07 -7.26 23.10
N GLN A 45 -27.79 -7.53 23.32
CA GLN A 45 -26.76 -7.57 22.29
C GLN A 45 -27.05 -8.64 21.23
N HIS A 46 -27.44 -9.85 21.66
CA HIS A 46 -27.85 -10.93 20.75
C HIS A 46 -29.06 -10.55 19.90
N ARG A 47 -30.05 -9.87 20.48
CA ARG A 47 -31.21 -9.37 19.75
C ARG A 47 -30.83 -8.22 18.76
N ALA A 48 -29.95 -7.30 19.14
CA ALA A 48 -29.43 -6.27 18.27
C ALA A 48 -28.69 -6.89 17.08
N GLY A 49 -27.76 -7.82 17.34
CA GLY A 49 -27.05 -8.54 16.29
C GLY A 49 -27.95 -9.44 15.43
N ALA A 50 -29.02 -10.03 15.99
CA ALA A 50 -30.03 -10.78 15.21
C ALA A 50 -30.92 -9.84 14.36
N ARG A 51 -31.08 -8.58 14.76
CA ARG A 51 -31.81 -7.56 13.99
C ARG A 51 -30.94 -7.00 12.87
N GLU A 52 -29.62 -6.84 13.10
CA GLU A 52 -28.64 -6.53 12.05
C GLU A 52 -28.49 -7.65 11.02
N LYS A 53 -28.58 -8.91 11.42
CA LYS A 53 -28.56 -10.09 10.52
C LYS A 53 -29.76 -10.18 9.56
N ARG A 54 -30.75 -9.30 9.65
CA ARG A 54 -32.00 -9.35 8.86
C ARG A 54 -32.21 -8.18 7.91
N LEU A 55 -31.18 -7.40 7.60
CA LEU A 55 -31.27 -6.53 6.43
C LEU A 55 -30.95 -7.41 5.20
N THR A 56 -31.95 -8.14 4.71
CA THR A 56 -31.89 -8.79 3.41
C THR A 56 -31.91 -7.67 2.36
N THR A 57 -31.00 -7.71 1.43
CA THR A 57 -31.01 -6.79 0.32
C THR A 57 -31.29 -7.56 -0.96
N ASP A 58 -32.25 -7.11 -1.75
CA ASP A 58 -32.47 -7.67 -3.10
C ASP A 58 -31.38 -7.23 -4.09
N LYS A 59 -30.43 -6.37 -3.63
CA LYS A 59 -29.36 -5.87 -4.47
C LYS A 59 -28.42 -6.99 -4.91
N THR A 60 -28.04 -6.95 -6.17
CA THR A 60 -27.03 -7.85 -6.71
C THR A 60 -25.64 -7.50 -6.18
N VAL A 61 -24.70 -8.43 -6.33
CA VAL A 61 -23.29 -8.17 -5.96
C VAL A 61 -22.74 -6.98 -6.72
N ARG A 62 -23.13 -6.80 -8.00
CA ARG A 62 -22.76 -5.66 -8.83
C ARG A 62 -23.37 -4.35 -8.28
N ASP A 63 -24.63 -4.36 -7.87
CA ASP A 63 -25.28 -3.18 -7.31
C ASP A 63 -24.61 -2.73 -6.02
N LEU A 64 -24.27 -3.67 -5.12
CA LEU A 64 -23.56 -3.37 -3.88
C LEU A 64 -22.23 -2.65 -4.15
N MET A 65 -21.45 -3.15 -5.12
CA MET A 65 -20.19 -2.55 -5.51
C MET A 65 -20.38 -1.18 -6.15
N THR A 66 -21.42 -1.02 -6.99
CA THR A 66 -21.74 0.25 -7.66
C THR A 66 -22.15 1.31 -6.65
N ASP A 67 -23.07 1.00 -5.75
CA ASP A 67 -23.53 1.93 -4.71
C ASP A 67 -22.37 2.44 -3.84
N TYR A 68 -21.46 1.53 -3.48
CA TYR A 68 -20.29 1.93 -2.69
C TYR A 68 -19.35 2.85 -3.50
N ILE A 69 -19.09 2.52 -4.78
CA ILE A 69 -18.30 3.38 -5.68
C ILE A 69 -18.91 4.77 -5.77
N ASP A 70 -20.21 4.86 -6.00
CA ASP A 70 -20.93 6.15 -6.14
C ASP A 70 -20.87 6.96 -4.83
N ASN A 71 -21.01 6.29 -3.68
CA ASN A 71 -20.89 6.94 -2.37
C ASN A 71 -19.51 7.56 -2.11
N ILE A 72 -18.43 6.94 -2.59
CA ILE A 72 -17.08 7.46 -2.36
C ILE A 72 -16.54 8.35 -3.48
N ARG A 73 -17.25 8.49 -4.63
CA ARG A 73 -16.80 9.21 -5.83
C ARG A 73 -16.48 10.65 -5.54
N GLY A 74 -16.83 11.34 -4.69
CA GLY A 74 -16.41 12.72 -4.37
C GLY A 74 -15.28 12.82 -3.36
N THR A 75 -15.02 11.76 -2.59
CA THR A 75 -14.12 11.80 -1.44
C THR A 75 -12.86 10.93 -1.63
N ALA A 76 -12.98 9.85 -2.36
CA ALA A 76 -11.87 8.95 -2.63
C ALA A 76 -10.95 9.46 -3.76
N SER A 77 -9.75 8.90 -3.82
CA SER A 77 -8.83 9.16 -4.94
C SER A 77 -9.43 8.64 -6.27
N PRO A 78 -9.34 9.39 -7.40
CA PRO A 78 -9.77 8.89 -8.71
C PRO A 78 -9.17 7.52 -9.07
N ALA A 79 -7.92 7.26 -8.71
CA ALA A 79 -7.31 5.95 -8.92
C ALA A 79 -7.96 4.84 -8.06
N THR A 80 -8.46 5.17 -6.87
CA THR A 80 -9.20 4.21 -6.02
C THR A 80 -10.54 3.88 -6.64
N VAL A 81 -11.29 4.90 -7.07
CA VAL A 81 -12.58 4.74 -7.75
C VAL A 81 -12.41 3.90 -9.01
N ARG A 82 -11.43 4.24 -9.87
CA ARG A 82 -11.08 3.45 -11.05
C ARG A 82 -10.73 2.00 -10.71
N GLY A 83 -9.92 1.77 -9.67
CA GLY A 83 -9.54 0.43 -9.23
C GLY A 83 -10.76 -0.40 -8.79
N TYR A 84 -11.69 0.20 -8.08
CA TYR A 84 -12.92 -0.46 -7.67
C TYR A 84 -13.87 -0.72 -8.84
N ALA A 85 -14.00 0.21 -9.79
CA ALA A 85 -14.76 -0.01 -11.02
C ALA A 85 -14.17 -1.17 -11.83
N THR A 86 -12.84 -1.24 -11.96
CA THR A 86 -12.16 -2.36 -12.61
C THR A 86 -12.46 -3.71 -11.92
N ILE A 87 -12.52 -3.74 -10.58
CA ILE A 87 -12.89 -4.96 -9.85
C ILE A 87 -14.34 -5.33 -10.09
N ARG A 88 -15.28 -4.37 -9.99
CA ARG A 88 -16.70 -4.57 -10.26
C ARG A 88 -16.95 -5.20 -11.64
N ASP A 89 -16.23 -4.72 -12.65
CA ASP A 89 -16.46 -5.11 -14.04
C ASP A 89 -15.75 -6.41 -14.43
N ASN A 90 -14.68 -6.78 -13.74
CA ASN A 90 -13.84 -7.92 -14.16
C ASN A 90 -13.71 -9.04 -13.11
N ARG A 91 -14.30 -8.91 -11.92
CA ARG A 91 -14.23 -9.94 -10.86
C ARG A 91 -15.61 -10.41 -10.46
N PHE A 92 -15.66 -11.63 -9.90
CA PHE A 92 -16.90 -12.24 -9.41
C PHE A 92 -18.01 -12.33 -10.47
N ALA A 93 -17.65 -12.51 -11.75
CA ALA A 93 -18.60 -12.53 -12.87
C ALA A 93 -19.70 -13.60 -12.69
N SER A 94 -19.39 -14.76 -12.10
CA SER A 94 -20.33 -15.87 -11.88
C SER A 94 -21.47 -15.53 -10.90
N ILE A 95 -21.32 -14.46 -10.13
CA ILE A 95 -22.28 -14.03 -9.11
C ILE A 95 -22.68 -12.56 -9.22
N SER A 96 -22.16 -11.82 -10.19
CA SER A 96 -22.34 -10.36 -10.29
C SER A 96 -23.80 -9.97 -10.30
N ASP A 97 -24.64 -10.70 -10.98
CA ASP A 97 -26.09 -10.45 -11.14
C ASP A 97 -26.96 -11.22 -10.15
N LYS A 98 -26.33 -11.90 -9.18
CA LYS A 98 -27.04 -12.61 -8.12
C LYS A 98 -27.18 -11.73 -6.89
N SER A 99 -28.34 -11.80 -6.22
CA SER A 99 -28.52 -11.19 -4.91
C SER A 99 -27.54 -11.82 -3.92
N ALA A 100 -26.84 -10.97 -3.16
CA ALA A 100 -25.78 -11.41 -2.24
C ALA A 100 -26.30 -12.35 -1.15
N ASP A 101 -27.54 -12.17 -0.68
CA ASP A 101 -28.17 -13.02 0.34
C ASP A 101 -28.46 -14.42 -0.17
N LYS A 102 -28.61 -14.61 -1.49
CA LYS A 102 -28.93 -15.90 -2.12
C LYS A 102 -27.68 -16.76 -2.37
N ILE A 103 -26.48 -16.20 -2.16
CA ILE A 103 -25.24 -16.92 -2.34
C ILE A 103 -24.93 -17.74 -1.08
N LYS A 104 -25.11 -19.06 -1.16
CA LYS A 104 -24.95 -19.98 -0.03
C LYS A 104 -23.50 -20.38 0.23
N ASN A 105 -22.70 -20.49 -0.81
CA ASN A 105 -21.33 -21.00 -0.73
C ASN A 105 -20.33 -19.95 -1.29
N TRP A 106 -19.93 -19.02 -0.45
CA TRP A 106 -18.94 -18.01 -0.78
C TRP A 106 -17.52 -18.58 -0.96
N GLN A 107 -17.19 -19.67 -0.26
CA GLN A 107 -15.89 -20.32 -0.43
C GLN A 107 -15.70 -20.82 -1.86
N SER A 108 -16.71 -21.44 -2.44
CA SER A 108 -16.66 -21.89 -3.84
C SER A 108 -16.45 -20.74 -4.84
N VAL A 109 -17.00 -19.54 -4.54
CA VAL A 109 -16.76 -18.33 -5.36
C VAL A 109 -15.31 -17.89 -5.25
N ILE A 110 -14.74 -17.88 -4.03
CA ILE A 110 -13.35 -17.54 -3.80
C ILE A 110 -12.40 -18.53 -4.49
N ASP A 111 -12.70 -19.83 -4.39
CA ASP A 111 -11.87 -20.87 -5.01
C ASP A 111 -11.88 -20.75 -6.54
N ALA A 112 -13.03 -20.42 -7.14
CA ALA A 112 -13.13 -20.16 -8.58
C ALA A 112 -12.35 -18.91 -9.00
N GLU A 113 -12.44 -17.82 -8.27
CA GLU A 113 -11.67 -16.60 -8.55
C GLU A 113 -10.16 -16.81 -8.33
N ALA A 114 -9.77 -17.63 -7.33
CA ALA A 114 -8.36 -17.96 -7.06
C ALA A 114 -7.68 -18.67 -8.22
N ALA A 115 -8.43 -19.40 -9.05
CA ALA A 115 -7.92 -20.04 -10.26
C ALA A 115 -7.65 -19.05 -11.40
N LEU A 116 -8.24 -17.83 -11.34
CA LEU A 116 -8.17 -16.84 -12.41
C LEU A 116 -7.15 -15.73 -12.15
N VAL A 117 -6.85 -15.45 -10.88
CA VAL A 117 -6.01 -14.30 -10.51
C VAL A 117 -5.06 -14.60 -9.37
N SER A 118 -4.03 -13.75 -9.22
CA SER A 118 -3.09 -13.86 -8.10
C SER A 118 -3.79 -13.70 -6.73
N ALA A 119 -3.24 -14.34 -5.70
CA ALA A 119 -3.73 -14.23 -4.32
C ALA A 119 -3.85 -12.75 -3.85
N LYS A 120 -2.95 -11.87 -4.28
CA LYS A 120 -3.00 -10.43 -3.99
C LYS A 120 -4.18 -9.75 -4.66
N THR A 121 -4.42 -10.05 -5.93
CA THR A 121 -5.56 -9.49 -6.70
C THR A 121 -6.88 -9.94 -6.08
N LEU A 122 -7.00 -11.23 -5.76
CA LEU A 122 -8.19 -11.77 -5.09
C LEU A 122 -8.42 -11.13 -3.73
N LYS A 123 -7.38 -11.00 -2.90
CA LYS A 123 -7.50 -10.34 -1.59
C LYS A 123 -8.00 -8.90 -1.70
N ASN A 124 -7.51 -8.15 -2.70
CA ASN A 124 -7.97 -6.78 -2.94
C ASN A 124 -9.43 -6.76 -3.39
N ALA A 125 -9.80 -7.63 -4.33
CA ALA A 125 -11.16 -7.74 -4.84
C ALA A 125 -12.15 -8.14 -3.74
N TRP A 126 -11.82 -9.15 -2.94
CA TRP A 126 -12.62 -9.59 -1.81
C TRP A 126 -12.75 -8.51 -0.74
N GLY A 127 -11.63 -7.84 -0.40
CA GLY A 127 -11.64 -6.73 0.56
C GLY A 127 -12.57 -5.59 0.14
N PHE A 128 -12.59 -5.24 -1.14
CA PHE A 128 -13.52 -4.26 -1.68
C PHE A 128 -14.97 -4.74 -1.59
N LEU A 129 -15.28 -5.97 -2.01
CA LEU A 129 -16.62 -6.53 -1.92
C LEU A 129 -17.12 -6.59 -0.46
N CYS A 130 -16.28 -7.01 0.48
CA CYS A 130 -16.60 -6.98 1.91
C CYS A 130 -16.93 -5.55 2.41
N THR A 131 -16.22 -4.54 1.87
CA THR A 131 -16.48 -3.14 2.23
C THR A 131 -17.81 -2.67 1.66
N ALA A 132 -18.14 -3.02 0.42
CA ALA A 132 -19.43 -2.74 -0.21
C ALA A 132 -20.59 -3.43 0.55
N MET A 133 -20.43 -4.68 0.97
CA MET A 133 -21.40 -5.39 1.80
C MET A 133 -21.63 -4.67 3.13
N ARG A 134 -20.58 -4.26 3.83
CA ARG A 134 -20.71 -3.53 5.11
C ARG A 134 -21.41 -2.19 4.92
N HIS A 135 -21.13 -1.49 3.82
CA HIS A 135 -21.80 -0.24 3.47
C HIS A 135 -23.30 -0.44 3.31
N ALA A 136 -23.72 -1.57 2.75
CA ALA A 136 -25.14 -1.95 2.61
C ALA A 136 -25.73 -2.54 3.92
N GLY A 137 -25.04 -2.50 5.04
CA GLY A 137 -25.50 -3.07 6.32
C GLY A 137 -25.43 -4.60 6.41
N MET A 138 -24.72 -5.25 5.48
CA MET A 138 -24.55 -6.70 5.47
C MET A 138 -23.28 -7.11 6.22
N THR A 139 -23.31 -8.28 6.86
CA THR A 139 -22.11 -8.92 7.43
C THR A 139 -21.44 -9.77 6.35
N PRO A 140 -20.19 -9.44 5.92
CA PRO A 140 -19.48 -10.28 4.98
C PRO A 140 -19.26 -11.67 5.50
N PRO A 141 -19.38 -12.72 4.67
CA PRO A 141 -19.13 -14.09 5.08
C PRO A 141 -17.64 -14.32 5.34
N GLU A 142 -17.37 -15.24 6.26
CA GLU A 142 -16.01 -15.72 6.50
C GLU A 142 -15.58 -16.67 5.38
N VAL A 143 -14.40 -16.42 4.81
CA VAL A 143 -13.81 -17.25 3.77
C VAL A 143 -12.32 -17.41 3.99
N ARG A 144 -11.74 -18.47 3.47
CA ARG A 144 -10.29 -18.69 3.44
C ARG A 144 -9.74 -18.16 2.14
N LEU A 145 -8.82 -17.20 2.24
CA LEU A 145 -8.10 -16.66 1.08
C LEU A 145 -6.78 -17.42 0.87
N PRO A 146 -6.29 -17.54 -0.37
CA PRO A 146 -4.98 -18.12 -0.64
C PRO A 146 -3.88 -17.34 0.05
N GLN A 147 -2.82 -18.04 0.47
CA GLN A 147 -1.65 -17.42 1.08
C GLN A 147 -0.93 -16.53 0.05
N MET A 148 -0.61 -15.31 0.46
CA MET A 148 0.20 -14.40 -0.36
C MET A 148 1.68 -14.69 -0.11
N LEU A 149 2.38 -15.07 -1.15
CA LEU A 149 3.83 -15.01 -1.16
C LEU A 149 4.25 -13.55 -1.36
N ALA A 150 5.20 -13.07 -0.55
CA ALA A 150 5.77 -11.75 -0.78
C ALA A 150 6.51 -11.79 -2.13
N PRO A 151 6.19 -10.87 -3.08
CA PRO A 151 6.96 -10.81 -4.31
C PRO A 151 8.40 -10.40 -3.97
N ASP A 152 9.35 -11.02 -4.64
CA ASP A 152 10.73 -10.58 -4.64
C ASP A 152 10.79 -9.22 -5.35
N LYS A 153 11.07 -8.18 -4.58
CA LYS A 153 11.12 -6.81 -5.11
C LYS A 153 12.51 -6.58 -5.69
N GLN A 154 12.55 -6.32 -6.97
CA GLN A 154 13.79 -5.98 -7.67
C GLN A 154 14.12 -4.49 -7.47
N TRP A 155 15.37 -4.20 -7.22
CA TRP A 155 15.99 -2.88 -7.25
C TRP A 155 17.37 -2.99 -7.87
N LEU A 156 17.97 -1.86 -8.22
CA LEU A 156 19.34 -1.77 -8.71
C LEU A 156 20.30 -1.66 -7.52
N GLU A 157 21.32 -2.49 -7.49
CA GLU A 157 22.44 -2.33 -6.58
C GLU A 157 23.30 -1.08 -6.99
N PRO A 158 24.17 -0.55 -6.12
CA PRO A 158 24.90 0.70 -6.39
C PRO A 158 25.59 0.76 -7.75
N ASP A 159 26.29 -0.30 -8.14
CA ASP A 159 27.00 -0.35 -9.43
C ASP A 159 26.02 -0.36 -10.60
N ASP A 160 24.88 -1.03 -10.46
CA ASP A 160 23.83 -1.05 -11.47
C ASP A 160 23.11 0.30 -11.56
N VAL A 161 23.00 1.07 -10.47
CA VAL A 161 22.50 2.45 -10.51
C VAL A 161 23.39 3.33 -11.37
N LEU A 162 24.72 3.26 -11.21
CA LEU A 162 25.67 4.01 -12.03
C LEU A 162 25.56 3.63 -13.50
N ARG A 163 25.52 2.34 -13.81
CA ARG A 163 25.31 1.86 -15.18
C ARG A 163 23.96 2.33 -15.76
N PHE A 164 22.89 2.31 -14.97
CA PHE A 164 21.57 2.75 -15.42
C PHE A 164 21.57 4.25 -15.76
N VAL A 165 22.24 5.09 -14.96
CA VAL A 165 22.37 6.54 -15.21
C VAL A 165 23.04 6.79 -16.57
N GLU A 166 24.08 6.03 -16.92
CA GLU A 166 24.72 6.14 -18.24
C GLU A 166 23.82 5.62 -19.38
N LEU A 167 23.15 4.49 -19.17
CA LEU A 167 22.30 3.86 -20.19
C LEU A 167 21.03 4.65 -20.51
N VAL A 168 20.50 5.40 -19.55
CA VAL A 168 19.28 6.19 -19.76
C VAL A 168 19.56 7.50 -20.48
N ARG A 169 20.80 7.94 -20.59
CA ARG A 169 21.22 9.19 -21.24
C ARG A 169 20.72 9.25 -22.69
N GLY A 170 20.10 10.36 -23.07
CA GLY A 170 19.54 10.59 -24.39
C GLY A 170 18.25 9.82 -24.69
N GLN A 171 17.73 9.05 -23.76
CA GLN A 171 16.42 8.38 -23.93
C GLN A 171 15.28 9.39 -23.71
N SER A 172 14.18 9.24 -24.43
CA SER A 172 12.98 10.09 -24.27
C SER A 172 12.37 10.07 -22.85
N PHE A 173 12.76 9.12 -22.03
CA PHE A 173 12.33 8.95 -20.64
C PHE A 173 13.47 9.16 -19.64
N GLU A 174 14.57 9.79 -20.03
CA GLU A 174 15.73 10.05 -19.17
C GLU A 174 15.33 10.83 -17.92
N ILE A 175 14.76 12.02 -18.08
CA ILE A 175 14.38 12.89 -16.97
C ILE A 175 13.41 12.18 -15.99
N PRO A 176 12.27 11.59 -16.41
CA PRO A 176 11.38 10.88 -15.50
C PRO A 176 12.03 9.67 -14.82
N ALA A 177 12.97 8.97 -15.47
CA ALA A 177 13.70 7.87 -14.85
C ALA A 177 14.68 8.38 -13.77
N LEU A 178 15.42 9.47 -14.03
CA LEU A 178 16.30 10.10 -13.07
C LEU A 178 15.51 10.70 -11.89
N LEU A 179 14.32 11.26 -12.10
CA LEU A 179 13.42 11.69 -11.02
C LEU A 179 12.98 10.51 -10.14
N ALA A 180 12.75 9.34 -10.72
CA ALA A 180 12.46 8.12 -9.94
C ALA A 180 13.66 7.72 -9.06
N LEU A 181 14.90 7.84 -9.58
CA LEU A 181 16.14 7.64 -8.83
C LEU A 181 16.40 8.71 -7.76
N HIS A 182 15.77 9.90 -7.84
CA HIS A 182 15.71 10.87 -6.74
C HIS A 182 14.62 10.53 -5.70
N GLY A 183 14.02 9.36 -5.77
CA GLY A 183 13.03 8.90 -4.82
C GLY A 183 11.61 9.42 -5.06
N LEU A 184 11.28 10.03 -6.20
CA LEU A 184 9.94 10.50 -6.49
C LEU A 184 8.98 9.33 -6.73
N ARG A 185 7.72 9.52 -6.28
CA ARG A 185 6.64 8.57 -6.61
C ARG A 185 6.22 8.72 -8.06
N ARG A 186 5.74 7.65 -8.66
CA ARG A 186 5.19 7.68 -10.03
C ARG A 186 4.19 8.83 -10.23
N SER A 187 3.24 9.03 -9.31
CA SER A 187 2.26 10.11 -9.42
C SER A 187 2.86 11.51 -9.28
N GLU A 188 3.97 11.67 -8.57
CA GLU A 188 4.71 12.93 -8.44
C GLU A 188 5.43 13.23 -9.76
N ILE A 189 6.06 12.23 -10.38
CA ILE A 189 6.74 12.36 -11.69
C ILE A 189 5.76 12.81 -12.78
N PHE A 190 4.55 12.24 -12.82
CA PHE A 190 3.52 12.62 -13.80
C PHE A 190 2.90 14.01 -13.57
N ALA A 191 3.14 14.63 -12.42
CA ALA A 191 2.75 16.00 -12.12
C ALA A 191 3.94 16.97 -12.15
N MET A 192 5.13 16.49 -12.58
CA MET A 192 6.34 17.30 -12.64
C MET A 192 6.34 18.19 -13.88
N THR A 193 6.62 19.48 -13.67
CA THR A 193 6.83 20.46 -14.73
C THR A 193 8.27 20.98 -14.69
N TYR A 194 8.74 21.57 -15.77
CA TYR A 194 10.10 22.11 -15.83
C TYR A 194 10.34 23.20 -14.78
N GLY A 195 9.34 24.06 -14.51
CA GLY A 195 9.46 25.12 -13.49
C GLY A 195 9.60 24.62 -12.05
N LYS A 196 9.45 23.33 -11.80
CA LYS A 196 9.68 22.71 -10.49
C LYS A 196 11.14 22.24 -10.31
N ILE A 197 11.96 22.34 -11.34
CA ILE A 197 13.39 22.02 -11.29
C ILE A 197 14.16 23.32 -11.42
N ASP A 198 14.73 23.77 -10.31
CA ASP A 198 15.56 24.98 -10.26
C ASP A 198 17.03 24.59 -10.41
N LEU A 199 17.58 24.83 -11.60
CA LEU A 199 18.97 24.53 -11.92
C LEU A 199 19.94 25.53 -11.26
N THR A 200 19.48 26.73 -10.89
CA THR A 200 20.30 27.76 -10.22
C THR A 200 20.43 27.40 -8.73
N ALA A 201 19.30 27.08 -8.07
CA ALA A 201 19.31 26.65 -6.69
C ALA A 201 19.72 25.17 -6.54
N ASN A 202 19.86 24.42 -7.63
CA ASN A 202 20.15 22.99 -7.68
C ASN A 202 19.13 22.16 -6.89
N THR A 203 17.82 22.45 -7.08
CA THR A 203 16.73 21.80 -6.32
C THR A 203 15.57 21.33 -7.21
N ILE A 204 14.82 20.39 -6.66
CA ILE A 204 13.57 19.87 -7.22
C ILE A 204 12.45 20.15 -6.20
N THR A 205 11.43 20.90 -6.59
CA THR A 205 10.24 21.13 -5.79
C THR A 205 9.21 20.05 -6.09
N VAL A 206 8.99 19.14 -5.15
CA VAL A 206 8.02 18.06 -5.29
C VAL A 206 6.70 18.49 -4.67
N HIS A 207 5.68 18.69 -5.52
CA HIS A 207 4.38 19.13 -5.10
C HIS A 207 3.32 18.69 -6.12
N GLY A 208 2.16 18.24 -5.63
CA GLY A 208 1.10 17.72 -6.48
C GLY A 208 1.33 16.27 -6.93
N SER A 209 0.31 15.71 -7.53
CA SER A 209 0.33 14.36 -8.07
C SER A 209 -0.65 14.21 -9.22
N ALA A 210 -0.32 13.38 -10.20
CA ALA A 210 -1.20 13.01 -11.29
C ALA A 210 -1.49 11.50 -11.22
N VAL A 211 -2.76 11.14 -11.32
CA VAL A 211 -3.22 9.75 -11.26
C VAL A 211 -4.23 9.49 -12.39
N LEU A 212 -4.30 8.25 -12.87
CA LEU A 212 -5.30 7.85 -13.84
C LEU A 212 -6.69 7.77 -13.18
N GLY A 213 -7.65 8.50 -13.72
CA GLY A 213 -9.05 8.41 -13.37
C GLY A 213 -9.79 7.30 -14.13
N GLU A 214 -11.12 7.26 -13.99
CA GLU A 214 -11.99 6.21 -14.57
C GLU A 214 -11.91 6.16 -16.11
N GLU A 215 -11.83 7.32 -16.78
CA GLU A 215 -11.75 7.42 -18.26
C GLU A 215 -10.31 7.26 -18.80
N ASN A 216 -9.39 6.71 -18.01
CA ASN A 216 -7.95 6.64 -18.32
C ASN A 216 -7.29 8.02 -18.55
N ALA A 217 -7.97 9.12 -18.22
CA ALA A 217 -7.42 10.46 -18.23
C ALA A 217 -6.58 10.72 -16.98
N LEU A 218 -5.51 11.51 -17.13
CA LEU A 218 -4.73 11.96 -15.97
C LEU A 218 -5.51 13.03 -15.20
N VAL A 219 -5.70 12.79 -13.93
CA VAL A 219 -6.31 13.74 -12.99
C VAL A 219 -5.21 14.33 -12.13
N TYR A 220 -4.99 15.62 -12.26
CA TYR A 220 -4.00 16.38 -11.50
C TYR A 220 -4.60 16.81 -10.16
N LYS A 221 -3.86 16.56 -9.09
CA LYS A 221 -4.20 17.02 -7.74
C LYS A 221 -3.12 17.97 -7.26
N GLN A 222 -3.52 19.17 -6.89
CA GLN A 222 -2.63 20.16 -6.28
C GLN A 222 -2.28 19.78 -4.84
N THR A 223 -3.14 19.02 -4.15
CA THR A 223 -2.91 18.53 -2.80
C THR A 223 -2.43 17.09 -2.82
N ASN A 224 -1.30 16.84 -2.21
CA ASN A 224 -0.82 15.48 -1.95
C ASN A 224 -1.63 14.86 -0.81
N LYS A 225 -1.70 13.52 -0.79
CA LYS A 225 -2.47 12.73 0.18
C LYS A 225 -2.04 12.98 1.64
N ASN A 226 -0.80 13.47 1.86
CA ASN A 226 -0.21 13.77 3.17
C ASN A 226 0.59 15.07 3.07
N ALA A 227 0.64 15.87 4.15
CA ALA A 227 1.42 17.10 4.27
C ALA A 227 2.92 16.90 3.98
N THR A 228 3.48 15.74 4.33
CA THR A 228 4.87 15.32 4.08
C THR A 228 5.21 15.10 2.61
N SER A 229 4.23 15.14 1.71
CA SER A 229 4.48 14.95 0.27
C SER A 229 4.96 16.24 -0.42
N ARG A 230 4.85 17.42 0.21
CA ARG A 230 5.43 18.66 -0.30
C ARG A 230 6.82 18.81 0.28
N ARG A 231 7.83 18.78 -0.56
CA ARG A 231 9.23 18.88 -0.18
C ARG A 231 10.07 19.53 -1.27
N VAL A 232 11.18 20.12 -0.88
CA VAL A 232 12.25 20.56 -1.80
C VAL A 232 13.44 19.65 -1.52
N ILE A 233 13.98 19.03 -2.56
CA ILE A 233 15.13 18.15 -2.47
C ILE A 233 16.25 18.65 -3.38
N PRO A 234 17.52 18.44 -3.03
CA PRO A 234 18.62 18.78 -3.92
C PRO A 234 18.64 17.88 -5.17
N ILE A 235 19.17 18.39 -6.27
CA ILE A 235 19.53 17.55 -7.42
C ILE A 235 20.79 16.77 -7.03
N MET A 236 20.63 15.50 -6.71
CA MET A 236 21.69 14.60 -6.23
C MET A 236 22.43 13.90 -7.37
N ILE A 237 21.78 13.72 -8.52
CA ILE A 237 22.35 13.06 -9.70
C ILE A 237 22.61 14.14 -10.75
N PRO A 238 23.88 14.52 -11.03
CA PRO A 238 24.20 15.60 -11.96
C PRO A 238 23.62 15.41 -13.37
N ALA A 239 23.52 14.16 -13.83
CA ALA A 239 22.92 13.82 -15.11
C ALA A 239 21.47 14.36 -15.27
N LEU A 240 20.71 14.54 -14.18
CA LEU A 240 19.39 15.17 -14.25
C LEU A 240 19.47 16.63 -14.68
N ALA A 241 20.40 17.40 -14.11
CA ALA A 241 20.60 18.79 -14.49
C ALA A 241 21.06 18.93 -15.96
N ASP A 242 21.92 18.02 -16.39
CA ASP A 242 22.40 17.99 -17.79
C ASP A 242 21.26 17.61 -18.74
N ALA A 243 20.46 16.62 -18.39
CA ALA A 243 19.30 16.22 -19.19
C ALA A 243 18.28 17.37 -19.32
N VAL A 244 18.00 18.10 -18.24
CA VAL A 244 17.09 19.26 -18.28
C VAL A 244 17.64 20.40 -19.13
N ARG A 245 18.94 20.69 -19.04
CA ARG A 245 19.60 21.73 -19.89
C ARG A 245 19.59 21.35 -21.39
N ALA A 246 19.63 20.06 -21.68
CA ALA A 246 19.66 19.56 -23.07
C ALA A 246 18.27 19.60 -23.74
N VAL A 247 17.18 19.81 -22.97
CA VAL A 247 15.84 19.94 -23.57
C VAL A 247 15.76 21.29 -24.31
N PRO A 248 15.36 21.30 -25.59
CA PRO A 248 15.10 22.53 -26.31
C PRO A 248 14.02 23.37 -25.62
N GLU A 249 13.64 24.49 -26.21
CA GLU A 249 12.65 25.41 -25.65
C GLU A 249 11.48 24.72 -24.93
N HIS A 250 11.25 25.07 -23.67
CA HIS A 250 10.13 24.62 -22.84
C HIS A 250 9.64 25.76 -21.94
N GLN A 251 8.35 25.73 -21.61
CA GLN A 251 7.75 26.65 -20.66
C GLN A 251 7.82 26.07 -19.23
N PRO A 252 7.84 26.90 -18.19
CA PRO A 252 7.86 26.43 -16.81
C PRO A 252 6.72 25.45 -16.45
N ASP A 253 5.56 25.64 -17.05
CA ASP A 253 4.36 24.82 -16.79
C ASP A 253 4.27 23.57 -17.68
N ASP A 254 5.20 23.40 -18.64
CA ASP A 254 5.20 22.19 -19.47
C ASP A 254 5.53 20.96 -18.64
N LEU A 255 4.76 19.90 -18.89
CA LEU A 255 4.98 18.60 -18.25
C LEU A 255 6.26 17.96 -18.77
N ILE A 256 7.08 17.47 -17.85
CA ILE A 256 8.31 16.71 -18.18
C ILE A 256 8.01 15.41 -18.90
N TYR A 257 6.87 14.78 -18.61
CA TYR A 257 6.50 13.52 -19.22
C TYR A 257 4.99 13.46 -19.50
N THR A 258 4.63 13.28 -20.77
CA THR A 258 3.24 13.31 -21.25
C THR A 258 2.66 11.93 -21.61
N SER A 259 3.51 10.89 -21.73
CA SER A 259 3.06 9.54 -22.01
C SER A 259 2.46 8.87 -20.75
N ASN A 260 1.83 7.71 -20.92
CA ASN A 260 1.19 7.04 -19.79
C ASN A 260 2.19 6.26 -18.89
N ALA A 261 1.75 5.95 -17.68
CA ALA A 261 2.57 5.31 -16.65
C ALA A 261 3.05 3.89 -17.02
N ASN A 262 2.27 3.15 -17.79
CA ASN A 262 2.64 1.81 -18.22
C ASN A 262 3.74 1.88 -19.29
N THR A 263 3.69 2.90 -20.16
CA THR A 263 4.73 3.19 -21.16
C THR A 263 6.08 3.46 -20.49
N LEU A 264 6.12 4.36 -19.49
CA LEU A 264 7.36 4.63 -18.76
C LEU A 264 7.94 3.37 -18.10
N CYS A 265 7.10 2.60 -17.43
CA CYS A 265 7.53 1.35 -16.80
C CYS A 265 8.07 0.35 -17.83
N ALA A 266 7.39 0.20 -18.98
CA ALA A 266 7.82 -0.69 -20.06
C ALA A 266 9.15 -0.23 -20.70
N GLN A 267 9.35 1.08 -20.87
CA GLN A 267 10.59 1.65 -21.40
C GLN A 267 11.77 1.38 -20.45
N ILE A 268 11.60 1.63 -19.15
CA ILE A 268 12.62 1.35 -18.13
C ILE A 268 12.95 -0.16 -18.11
N ASN A 269 11.93 -1.04 -18.04
CA ASN A 269 12.15 -2.48 -18.02
C ASN A 269 12.84 -2.99 -19.28
N ARG A 270 12.48 -2.46 -20.45
CA ARG A 270 13.14 -2.81 -21.71
C ARG A 270 14.61 -2.39 -21.72
N LEU A 271 14.92 -1.18 -21.23
CA LEU A 271 16.31 -0.72 -21.10
C LEU A 271 17.10 -1.65 -20.18
N CYS A 272 16.56 -1.97 -19.01
CA CYS A 272 17.20 -2.86 -18.05
C CYS A 272 17.45 -4.25 -18.67
N ARG A 273 16.43 -4.87 -19.25
CA ARG A 273 16.51 -6.21 -19.86
C ARG A 273 17.56 -6.26 -20.94
N ASN A 274 17.58 -5.28 -21.85
CA ASN A 274 18.50 -5.23 -22.98
C ASN A 274 19.98 -5.05 -22.54
N ASN A 275 20.23 -4.60 -21.32
CA ASN A 275 21.55 -4.35 -20.78
C ASN A 275 21.92 -5.25 -19.59
N GLY A 276 21.16 -6.33 -19.36
CA GLY A 276 21.44 -7.30 -18.29
C GLY A 276 21.25 -6.74 -16.87
N LEU A 277 20.42 -5.71 -16.71
CA LEU A 277 20.02 -5.17 -15.42
C LEU A 277 18.70 -5.78 -14.93
N PRO A 278 18.45 -5.84 -13.62
CA PRO A 278 17.16 -6.23 -13.08
C PRO A 278 16.02 -5.34 -13.60
N GLU A 279 14.86 -5.93 -13.92
CA GLU A 279 13.68 -5.18 -14.38
C GLU A 279 12.97 -4.53 -13.19
N VAL A 280 13.19 -3.26 -12.99
CA VAL A 280 12.78 -2.55 -11.77
C VAL A 280 11.57 -1.62 -11.94
N GLY A 281 11.29 -1.13 -13.14
CA GLY A 281 10.28 -0.10 -13.39
C GLY A 281 10.44 1.13 -12.50
N VAL A 282 9.46 2.05 -12.57
CA VAL A 282 9.52 3.32 -11.83
C VAL A 282 9.61 3.10 -10.31
N HIS A 283 8.86 2.14 -9.80
CA HIS A 283 8.82 1.91 -8.34
C HIS A 283 10.08 1.24 -7.82
N GLY A 284 10.67 0.36 -8.63
CA GLY A 284 11.97 -0.24 -8.32
C GLY A 284 13.10 0.78 -8.36
N LEU A 285 13.12 1.74 -9.29
CA LEU A 285 14.09 2.84 -9.27
C LEU A 285 13.99 3.67 -7.99
N ARG A 286 12.77 3.95 -7.51
CA ARG A 286 12.58 4.61 -6.20
C ARG A 286 13.07 3.72 -5.04
N HIS A 287 12.96 2.40 -5.14
CA HIS A 287 13.57 1.49 -4.16
C HIS A 287 15.09 1.47 -4.27
N SER A 288 15.64 1.55 -5.49
CA SER A 288 17.08 1.68 -5.71
C SER A 288 17.66 2.94 -5.06
N PHE A 289 16.92 4.06 -5.06
CA PHE A 289 17.30 5.24 -4.28
C PHE A 289 17.46 4.92 -2.79
N ALA A 290 16.50 4.22 -2.18
CA ALA A 290 16.57 3.86 -0.77
C ALA A 290 17.70 2.85 -0.48
N SER A 291 17.96 1.91 -1.39
CA SER A 291 19.09 0.97 -1.30
C SER A 291 20.42 1.71 -1.38
N LEU A 292 20.56 2.63 -2.32
CA LEU A 292 21.78 3.45 -2.49
C LEU A 292 22.01 4.34 -1.26
N ALA A 293 20.96 5.00 -0.74
CA ALA A 293 21.04 5.83 0.46
C ALA A 293 21.53 5.01 1.67
N PHE A 294 20.98 3.79 1.87
CA PHE A 294 21.46 2.87 2.89
C PHE A 294 22.94 2.50 2.70
N HIS A 295 23.34 2.17 1.47
CA HIS A 295 24.72 1.80 1.16
C HIS A 295 25.69 2.95 1.42
N LEU A 296 25.28 4.19 1.16
CA LEU A 296 26.06 5.41 1.43
C LEU A 296 26.03 5.81 2.92
N GLY A 297 25.28 5.12 3.76
CA GLY A 297 25.22 5.34 5.21
C GLY A 297 24.26 6.44 5.65
N LEU A 298 23.32 6.86 4.79
CA LEU A 298 22.24 7.75 5.20
C LEU A 298 21.36 7.05 6.22
N THR A 299 20.87 7.81 7.20
CA THR A 299 19.90 7.32 8.18
C THR A 299 18.53 7.05 7.54
N GLU A 300 17.72 6.22 8.20
CA GLU A 300 16.33 6.00 7.77
C GLU A 300 15.56 7.32 7.66
N GLN A 301 15.78 8.26 8.60
CA GLN A 301 15.11 9.55 8.62
C GLN A 301 15.51 10.42 7.44
N GLU A 302 16.80 10.60 7.16
CA GLU A 302 17.31 11.35 6.01
C GLU A 302 16.77 10.78 4.70
N THR A 303 16.78 9.47 4.55
CA THR A 303 16.23 8.80 3.36
C THR A 303 14.73 9.03 3.23
N MET A 304 13.98 9.01 4.35
CA MET A 304 12.54 9.30 4.34
C MET A 304 12.24 10.74 3.94
N GLU A 305 12.99 11.70 4.44
CA GLU A 305 12.82 13.12 4.11
C GLU A 305 13.10 13.38 2.63
N LEU A 306 14.24 12.93 2.11
CA LEU A 306 14.60 13.08 0.71
C LEU A 306 13.60 12.38 -0.23
N GLY A 307 13.27 11.14 0.04
CA GLY A 307 12.36 10.37 -0.79
C GLY A 307 10.87 10.65 -0.53
N GLY A 308 10.52 11.33 0.57
CA GLY A 308 9.13 11.61 0.94
C GLY A 308 8.35 10.36 1.36
N TRP A 309 8.95 9.44 2.10
CA TRP A 309 8.22 8.37 2.78
C TRP A 309 7.61 8.90 4.07
N SER A 310 6.31 8.66 4.25
CA SER A 310 5.58 9.03 5.47
C SER A 310 5.35 7.84 6.41
N ASP A 311 5.54 6.62 5.93
CA ASP A 311 5.35 5.40 6.70
C ASP A 311 6.70 4.78 7.06
N TYR A 312 7.05 4.92 8.34
CA TYR A 312 8.26 4.36 8.92
C TYR A 312 8.33 2.83 8.78
N ASN A 313 7.19 2.14 8.88
CA ASN A 313 7.17 0.68 8.73
C ASN A 313 7.55 0.22 7.32
N THR A 314 7.19 1.00 6.30
CA THR A 314 7.60 0.71 4.92
C THR A 314 9.10 0.90 4.76
N MET A 315 9.67 2.00 5.29
CA MET A 315 11.10 2.25 5.24
C MET A 315 11.89 1.19 6.02
N ARG A 316 11.46 0.91 7.25
CA ARG A 316 12.07 -0.13 8.10
C ARG A 316 12.14 -1.50 7.41
N LYS A 317 11.10 -1.89 6.67
CA LYS A 317 11.14 -3.16 5.90
C LYS A 317 12.22 -3.15 4.82
N ILE A 318 12.40 -2.02 4.13
CA ILE A 318 13.46 -1.86 3.11
C ILE A 318 14.82 -1.98 3.78
N TYR A 319 15.07 -1.20 4.83
CA TYR A 319 16.35 -1.20 5.56
C TYR A 319 16.65 -2.54 6.24
N THR A 320 15.66 -3.21 6.83
CA THR A 320 15.84 -4.54 7.45
C THR A 320 16.22 -5.58 6.40
N HIS A 321 15.63 -5.53 5.22
CA HIS A 321 15.97 -6.44 4.13
C HIS A 321 17.40 -6.21 3.64
N LEU A 322 17.78 -4.94 3.42
CA LEU A 322 19.13 -4.54 3.00
C LEU A 322 20.18 -4.89 4.07
N ALA A 323 19.90 -4.58 5.34
CA ALA A 323 20.78 -4.92 6.46
C ALA A 323 20.96 -6.43 6.64
N ALA A 324 19.94 -7.24 6.33
CA ALA A 324 20.06 -8.69 6.37
C ALA A 324 21.02 -9.22 5.30
N ALA A 325 21.02 -8.63 4.11
CA ALA A 325 21.97 -8.95 3.03
C ALA A 325 23.39 -8.46 3.35
N ASP A 326 23.53 -7.38 4.14
CA ASP A 326 24.82 -6.72 4.40
C ASP A 326 25.44 -7.02 5.79
N ARG A 327 24.90 -8.02 6.52
CA ARG A 327 25.40 -8.41 7.88
C ARG A 327 26.90 -8.70 7.92
N LEU A 328 27.48 -9.26 6.86
CA LEU A 328 28.92 -9.51 6.78
C LEU A 328 29.73 -8.20 6.76
N LYS A 329 29.28 -7.19 6.02
CA LYS A 329 29.96 -5.89 5.94
C LYS A 329 29.92 -5.12 7.27
N GLY A 330 28.81 -5.19 8.00
CA GLY A 330 28.71 -4.62 9.35
C GLY A 330 29.69 -5.22 10.33
N ARG A 331 29.84 -6.55 10.34
CA ARG A 331 30.85 -7.26 11.14
C ARG A 331 32.27 -6.86 10.76
N ASN A 332 32.56 -6.76 9.46
CA ASN A 332 33.88 -6.40 8.96
C ASN A 332 34.27 -4.96 9.31
N LYS A 333 33.30 -4.00 9.26
CA LYS A 333 33.51 -2.61 9.72
C LYS A 333 33.84 -2.54 11.21
N MET A 334 33.11 -3.28 12.07
CA MET A 334 33.41 -3.38 13.50
C MET A 334 34.79 -3.96 13.75
N ALA A 335 35.14 -5.08 13.10
CA ALA A 335 36.45 -5.71 13.23
C ALA A 335 37.58 -4.78 12.77
N ALA A 336 37.43 -4.08 11.64
CA ALA A 336 38.39 -3.12 11.13
C ALA A 336 38.57 -1.92 12.07
N PHE A 337 37.52 -1.42 12.69
CA PHE A 337 37.59 -0.34 13.66
C PHE A 337 38.44 -0.70 14.86
N PHE A 338 38.23 -1.90 15.45
CA PHE A 338 39.05 -2.36 16.58
C PHE A 338 40.49 -2.72 16.19
N ALA A 339 40.70 -3.27 14.99
CA ALA A 339 42.06 -3.57 14.50
C ALA A 339 42.89 -2.31 14.27
N SER A 340 42.29 -1.24 13.70
CA SER A 340 42.98 0.04 13.47
C SER A 340 43.37 0.74 14.78
N ASN A 341 42.52 0.67 15.80
CA ASN A 341 42.80 1.28 17.10
C ASN A 341 43.82 0.45 17.94
N ALA A 342 43.85 -0.87 17.77
CA ALA A 342 44.87 -1.70 18.43
C ALA A 342 46.28 -1.39 17.91
N ASN A 343 46.45 -1.15 16.62
CA ASN A 343 47.75 -0.77 16.01
C ASN A 343 48.20 0.65 16.38
N GLN A 344 47.29 1.59 16.66
CA GLN A 344 47.65 2.94 17.14
C GLN A 344 48.21 2.91 18.60
N ASN A 345 47.66 2.06 19.44
CA ASN A 345 48.13 1.90 20.81
C ASN A 345 49.46 1.15 20.90
N ALA A 346 49.74 0.25 19.97
CA ALA A 346 51.03 -0.49 19.91
C ALA A 346 52.21 0.38 19.39
N ASN A 347 51.92 1.45 18.63
CA ASN A 347 52.94 2.39 18.11
C ASN A 347 53.22 3.56 19.06
N ASN A 348 52.47 3.71 20.16
CA ASN A 348 52.62 4.75 21.18
C ASN A 348 53.21 4.21 22.50
N SER A 349 53.64 2.96 22.55
CA SER A 349 54.33 2.28 23.67
C SER A 349 55.79 2.02 23.28
#